data_e0f8c85944b5e369222a6b564151c7e6
#
_entry.id   e0f8c85944b5e369222a6b564151c7e6
#
_cell.length_a   1.000
_cell.length_b   1.000
_cell.length_c   1.000
_cell.angle_alpha   90.00
_cell.angle_beta   90.00
_cell.angle_gamma   90.00
#
_symmetry.space_group_name_H-M   'P 1'
#
loop_
_entity.id
_entity.type
_entity.pdbx_description
1 polymer ?
#
loop_
_entity_poly.entity_id
_entity_poly.type
_entity_poly.pdbx_seq_one_letter_code
_entity_poly.pdbx_strand_id
1 'polypeptide(L)'
;LMVEMYRLPQDIKLTGEFPGPVSRALGQRRSAAVPASVASGMPVYAVDADGGVIVDADGNSWADLGSGIAVTSVGASAPKVVQAVQEAVAHFTHTCFMVTPYEGYVAVAEKLNELTPGNFEKRSVLFNSGAEAVENAVKIARAATGRNAVVVFDHAYHGRTNLTMALTAKAAPYKKGFGPFAPEIYRA
;
A
#
# COMPACT_ATOMS: atom_id res chain seq x y z
N LEU A 1 0.33 -20.69 -25.23
CA LEU A 1 1.22 -19.51 -25.14
C LEU A 1 1.05 -18.68 -23.86
N MET A 2 0.16 -19.05 -22.92
CA MET A 2 -0.01 -18.35 -21.63
C MET A 2 0.50 -19.12 -20.40
N VAL A 3 1.00 -20.36 -20.57
CA VAL A 3 1.40 -21.23 -19.44
C VAL A 3 2.81 -20.92 -18.91
N GLU A 4 3.65 -20.21 -19.68
CA GLU A 4 5.01 -19.84 -19.24
C GLU A 4 5.13 -18.51 -18.49
N MET A 5 4.02 -17.81 -18.25
CA MET A 5 4.05 -16.51 -17.61
C MET A 5 4.01 -16.56 -16.06
N TYR A 6 3.62 -17.67 -15.51
CA TYR A 6 3.50 -17.85 -14.06
C TYR A 6 4.40 -18.97 -13.56
N ARG A 7 5.11 -18.72 -12.47
CA ARG A 7 5.99 -19.67 -11.78
C ARG A 7 5.20 -20.67 -10.93
N LEU A 8 4.08 -20.23 -10.36
CA LEU A 8 3.19 -21.05 -9.56
C LEU A 8 1.95 -21.48 -10.36
N PRO A 9 1.40 -22.69 -10.12
CA PRO A 9 0.07 -23.03 -10.61
C PRO A 9 -0.97 -22.02 -10.17
N GLN A 10 -1.80 -21.55 -11.10
CA GLN A 10 -2.85 -20.56 -10.85
C GLN A 10 -4.15 -21.29 -10.46
N ASP A 11 -4.10 -22.10 -9.39
CA ASP A 11 -5.22 -22.88 -8.89
C ASP A 11 -5.40 -22.73 -7.37
N ILE A 12 -6.57 -23.10 -6.88
CA ILE A 12 -6.86 -23.19 -5.45
C ILE A 12 -6.57 -24.62 -5.01
N LYS A 13 -5.72 -24.79 -3.99
CA LYS A 13 -5.38 -26.08 -3.43
C LYS A 13 -5.40 -26.02 -1.91
N LEU A 14 -6.17 -26.91 -1.29
CA LEU A 14 -6.19 -27.09 0.15
C LEU A 14 -5.51 -28.42 0.50
N THR A 15 -4.56 -28.38 1.43
CA THR A 15 -3.70 -29.51 1.79
C THR A 15 -4.10 -30.20 3.09
N GLY A 16 -5.06 -29.65 3.85
CA GLY A 16 -5.47 -30.22 5.12
C GLY A 16 -6.27 -29.26 6.00
N GLU A 17 -5.90 -29.19 7.27
CA GLU A 17 -6.56 -28.33 8.26
C GLU A 17 -6.39 -26.82 7.95
N PHE A 18 -7.40 -26.04 8.31
CA PHE A 18 -7.38 -24.58 8.18
C PHE A 18 -7.69 -23.92 9.55
N PRO A 19 -6.77 -23.10 10.09
CA PRO A 19 -5.37 -22.96 9.70
C PRO A 19 -4.55 -24.22 10.01
N GLY A 20 -3.51 -24.46 9.20
CA GLY A 20 -2.60 -25.59 9.40
C GLY A 20 -1.63 -25.39 10.56
N PRO A 21 -0.81 -26.41 10.89
CA PRO A 21 0.07 -26.37 12.06
C PRO A 21 1.13 -25.29 12.01
N VAL A 22 1.68 -24.97 10.82
CA VAL A 22 2.70 -23.92 10.68
C VAL A 22 2.08 -22.55 10.88
N SER A 23 0.91 -22.31 10.29
CA SER A 23 0.16 -21.04 10.49
C SER A 23 -0.24 -20.85 11.96
N ARG A 24 -0.65 -21.92 12.66
CA ARG A 24 -0.94 -21.84 14.11
C ARG A 24 0.29 -21.44 14.92
N ALA A 25 1.45 -22.04 14.65
CA ALA A 25 2.71 -21.70 15.34
C ALA A 25 3.13 -20.25 15.05
N LEU A 26 3.00 -19.79 13.82
CA LEU A 26 3.24 -18.37 13.44
C LEU A 26 2.23 -17.44 14.12
N GLY A 27 0.98 -17.86 14.26
CA GLY A 27 -0.05 -17.13 14.99
C GLY A 27 0.29 -16.92 16.46
N GLN A 28 0.83 -17.94 17.15
CA GLN A 28 1.31 -17.82 18.52
C GLN A 28 2.48 -16.84 18.63
N ARG A 29 3.46 -16.92 17.74
CA ARG A 29 4.59 -15.98 17.69
C ARG A 29 4.12 -14.55 17.43
N ARG A 30 3.18 -14.36 16.50
CA ARG A 30 2.59 -13.07 16.21
C ARG A 30 1.87 -12.48 17.43
N SER A 31 1.09 -13.29 18.15
CA SER A 31 0.37 -12.84 19.36
C SER A 31 1.30 -12.37 20.46
N ALA A 32 2.50 -12.93 20.54
CA ALA A 32 3.52 -12.51 21.50
C ALA A 32 4.29 -11.25 21.08
N ALA A 33 4.42 -10.99 19.76
CA ALA A 33 5.33 -9.95 19.24
C ALA A 33 4.61 -8.76 18.59
N VAL A 34 3.37 -8.92 18.15
CA VAL A 34 2.64 -7.92 17.38
C VAL A 34 1.39 -7.47 18.14
N PRO A 35 1.16 -6.15 18.31
CA PRO A 35 -0.04 -5.64 18.98
C PRO A 35 -1.32 -6.15 18.31
N ALA A 36 -2.35 -6.46 19.11
CA ALA A 36 -3.65 -6.94 18.61
C ALA A 36 -4.35 -5.95 17.66
N SER A 37 -4.00 -4.67 17.72
CA SER A 37 -4.50 -3.64 16.79
C SER A 37 -4.03 -3.81 15.35
N VAL A 38 -2.94 -4.57 15.11
CA VAL A 38 -2.53 -5.00 13.78
C VAL A 38 -3.33 -6.24 13.41
N ALA A 39 -4.56 -6.05 12.94
CA ALA A 39 -5.46 -7.13 12.57
C ALA A 39 -5.02 -7.85 11.29
N SER A 40 -5.43 -9.09 11.11
CA SER A 40 -5.34 -9.84 9.85
C SER A 40 -6.70 -10.44 9.50
N GLY A 41 -7.07 -10.45 8.23
CA GLY A 41 -8.34 -11.00 7.75
C GLY A 41 -8.35 -12.54 7.67
N MET A 42 -7.17 -13.16 7.58
CA MET A 42 -7.00 -14.60 7.43
C MET A 42 -6.01 -15.13 8.49
N PRO A 43 -6.26 -16.34 9.06
CA PRO A 43 -5.35 -16.93 10.05
C PRO A 43 -4.22 -17.76 9.39
N VAL A 44 -3.78 -17.39 8.19
CA VAL A 44 -2.70 -18.03 7.43
C VAL A 44 -1.58 -17.05 7.17
N TYR A 45 -0.39 -17.55 6.83
CA TYR A 45 0.81 -16.75 6.62
C TYR A 45 1.36 -17.03 5.23
N ALA A 46 1.38 -16.02 4.39
CA ALA A 46 1.91 -16.11 3.03
C ALA A 46 3.42 -16.40 3.06
N VAL A 47 3.86 -17.32 2.22
CA VAL A 47 5.28 -17.65 1.99
C VAL A 47 5.68 -17.45 0.54
N ASP A 48 4.72 -17.47 -0.38
CA ASP A 48 4.96 -17.23 -1.80
C ASP A 48 3.71 -16.62 -2.46
N ALA A 49 3.91 -15.93 -3.57
CA ALA A 49 2.82 -15.40 -4.37
C ALA A 49 3.27 -15.19 -5.82
N ASP A 50 2.37 -15.47 -6.78
CA ASP A 50 2.64 -15.27 -8.20
C ASP A 50 1.32 -15.11 -8.98
N GLY A 51 1.24 -14.13 -9.86
CA GLY A 51 0.01 -13.84 -10.59
C GLY A 51 -1.14 -13.49 -9.66
N GLY A 52 -2.20 -14.29 -9.68
CA GLY A 52 -3.39 -14.15 -8.84
C GLY A 52 -3.46 -15.14 -7.66
N VAL A 53 -2.34 -15.76 -7.28
CA VAL A 53 -2.30 -16.81 -6.26
C VAL A 53 -1.33 -16.47 -5.15
N ILE A 54 -1.72 -16.79 -3.91
CA ILE A 54 -0.88 -16.78 -2.71
C ILE A 54 -0.74 -18.20 -2.19
N VAL A 55 0.47 -18.61 -1.83
CA VAL A 55 0.74 -19.87 -1.12
C VAL A 55 1.04 -19.57 0.33
N ASP A 56 0.37 -20.28 1.24
CA ASP A 56 0.59 -20.15 2.67
C ASP A 56 1.66 -21.10 3.20
N ALA A 57 2.04 -20.90 4.46
CA ALA A 57 3.09 -21.65 5.13
C ALA A 57 2.75 -23.14 5.35
N ASP A 58 1.50 -23.53 5.18
CA ASP A 58 1.03 -24.92 5.26
C ASP A 58 0.87 -25.56 3.86
N GLY A 59 1.22 -24.84 2.79
CA GLY A 59 1.20 -25.31 1.41
C GLY A 59 -0.17 -25.21 0.74
N ASN A 60 -1.12 -24.49 1.33
CA ASN A 60 -2.37 -24.18 0.65
C ASN A 60 -2.17 -23.06 -0.37
N SER A 61 -2.92 -23.12 -1.45
CA SER A 61 -2.93 -22.12 -2.51
C SER A 61 -4.29 -21.41 -2.55
N TRP A 62 -4.27 -20.08 -2.54
CA TRP A 62 -5.43 -19.22 -2.40
C TRP A 62 -5.54 -18.27 -3.59
N ALA A 63 -6.73 -18.08 -4.13
CA ALA A 63 -6.98 -16.98 -5.06
C ALA A 63 -6.90 -15.63 -4.31
N ASP A 64 -6.01 -14.74 -4.73
CA ASP A 64 -5.84 -13.42 -4.13
C ASP A 64 -6.84 -12.42 -4.73
N LEU A 65 -8.03 -12.37 -4.18
CA LEU A 65 -9.05 -11.37 -4.55
C LEU A 65 -8.81 -10.01 -3.87
N GLY A 66 -7.90 -9.97 -2.90
CA GLY A 66 -7.54 -8.74 -2.17
C GLY A 66 -6.45 -7.93 -2.85
N SER A 67 -5.61 -8.61 -3.65
CA SER A 67 -4.51 -8.00 -4.42
C SER A 67 -3.61 -7.07 -3.57
N GLY A 68 -3.37 -7.44 -2.30
CA GLY A 68 -2.63 -6.60 -1.35
C GLY A 68 -3.31 -5.25 -1.06
N ILE A 69 -4.65 -5.18 -1.12
CA ILE A 69 -5.49 -3.97 -1.12
C ILE A 69 -5.14 -3.10 -2.35
N ALA A 70 -5.33 -3.69 -3.55
CA ALA A 70 -5.11 -3.08 -4.86
C ALA A 70 -3.67 -2.65 -5.16
N VAL A 71 -2.68 -3.37 -4.62
CA VAL A 71 -1.25 -3.11 -4.84
C VAL A 71 -0.69 -3.95 -5.98
N THR A 72 -1.03 -5.26 -6.02
CA THR A 72 -0.48 -6.19 -7.01
C THR A 72 -1.29 -6.23 -8.31
N SER A 73 -1.63 -5.06 -8.86
CA SER A 73 -2.52 -4.93 -10.03
C SER A 73 -1.99 -5.58 -11.31
N VAL A 74 -0.70 -5.80 -11.42
CA VAL A 74 -0.03 -6.50 -12.54
C VAL A 74 0.27 -7.97 -12.23
N GLY A 75 -0.25 -8.47 -11.12
CA GLY A 75 0.04 -9.79 -10.56
C GLY A 75 1.17 -9.75 -9.52
N ALA A 76 1.07 -10.65 -8.54
CA ALA A 76 2.16 -10.83 -7.57
C ALA A 76 3.40 -11.35 -8.30
N SER A 77 4.57 -10.88 -7.91
CA SER A 77 5.86 -11.31 -8.49
C SER A 77 5.93 -11.24 -10.02
N ALA A 78 5.29 -10.22 -10.63
CA ALA A 78 5.32 -10.03 -12.07
C ALA A 78 6.76 -10.02 -12.61
N PRO A 79 7.13 -10.85 -13.60
CA PRO A 79 8.54 -11.09 -13.97
C PRO A 79 9.32 -9.83 -14.32
N LYS A 80 8.72 -8.89 -15.05
CA LYS A 80 9.36 -7.61 -15.40
C LYS A 80 9.61 -6.73 -14.18
N VAL A 81 8.71 -6.76 -13.18
CA VAL A 81 8.88 -6.01 -11.94
C VAL A 81 10.00 -6.62 -11.10
N VAL A 82 10.00 -7.97 -10.98
CA VAL A 82 11.07 -8.69 -10.25
C VAL A 82 12.43 -8.40 -10.87
N GLN A 83 12.55 -8.50 -12.18
CA GLN A 83 13.80 -8.20 -12.90
C GLN A 83 14.26 -6.76 -12.63
N ALA A 84 13.38 -5.77 -12.80
CA ALA A 84 13.74 -4.37 -12.58
C ALA A 84 14.19 -4.09 -11.15
N VAL A 85 13.54 -4.73 -10.14
CA VAL A 85 13.93 -4.61 -8.73
C VAL A 85 15.30 -5.25 -8.49
N GLN A 86 15.56 -6.44 -9.03
CA GLN A 86 16.86 -7.13 -8.90
C GLN A 86 18.00 -6.31 -9.52
N GLU A 87 17.78 -5.75 -10.69
CA GLU A 87 18.74 -4.86 -11.35
C GLU A 87 19.00 -3.60 -10.52
N ALA A 88 17.94 -2.94 -10.09
CA ALA A 88 18.08 -1.69 -9.31
C ALA A 88 18.81 -1.91 -7.98
N VAL A 89 18.45 -2.95 -7.21
CA VAL A 89 19.06 -3.23 -5.90
C VAL A 89 20.53 -3.66 -6.01
N ALA A 90 20.95 -4.20 -7.16
CA ALA A 90 22.35 -4.54 -7.41
C ALA A 90 23.24 -3.30 -7.59
N HIS A 91 22.68 -2.15 -7.96
CA HIS A 91 23.43 -0.90 -8.09
C HIS A 91 23.52 -0.13 -6.77
N PHE A 92 22.37 0.11 -6.12
CA PHE A 92 22.32 0.71 -4.79
C PHE A 92 20.96 0.46 -4.13
N THR A 93 20.93 0.37 -2.82
CA THR A 93 19.71 0.16 -2.04
C THR A 93 19.06 1.46 -1.60
N HIS A 94 19.84 2.52 -1.43
CA HIS A 94 19.36 3.84 -1.00
C HIS A 94 20.35 4.94 -1.38
N THR A 95 19.80 6.10 -1.73
CA THR A 95 20.44 7.39 -1.71
C THR A 95 19.39 8.45 -1.37
N CYS A 96 19.79 9.51 -0.68
CA CYS A 96 18.89 10.64 -0.43
C CYS A 96 18.75 11.46 -1.69
N PHE A 97 17.58 11.50 -2.32
CA PHE A 97 17.34 12.23 -3.58
C PHE A 97 17.71 13.72 -3.49
N MET A 98 17.51 14.35 -2.32
CA MET A 98 17.88 15.76 -2.11
C MET A 98 19.38 15.99 -2.07
N VAL A 99 20.20 14.95 -1.82
CA VAL A 99 21.66 15.04 -1.81
C VAL A 99 22.25 14.55 -3.12
N THR A 100 21.83 13.35 -3.56
CA THR A 100 22.28 12.74 -4.81
C THR A 100 21.06 12.18 -5.54
N PRO A 101 20.49 12.93 -6.49
CA PRO A 101 19.33 12.50 -7.26
C PRO A 101 19.67 11.31 -8.17
N TYR A 102 18.64 10.58 -8.59
CA TYR A 102 18.75 9.41 -9.47
C TYR A 102 17.59 9.35 -10.46
N GLU A 103 17.87 8.77 -11.62
CA GLU A 103 16.97 8.75 -12.77
C GLU A 103 15.59 8.13 -12.47
N GLY A 104 15.54 7.04 -11.70
CA GLY A 104 14.27 6.34 -11.44
C GLY A 104 13.19 7.22 -10.83
N TYR A 105 13.55 8.15 -9.95
CA TYR A 105 12.61 9.13 -9.39
C TYR A 105 12.11 10.10 -10.48
N VAL A 106 13.03 10.60 -11.32
CA VAL A 106 12.69 11.52 -12.40
C VAL A 106 11.75 10.86 -13.41
N ALA A 107 12.07 9.65 -13.86
CA ALA A 107 11.26 8.89 -14.81
C ALA A 107 9.83 8.63 -14.29
N VAL A 108 9.69 8.30 -13.00
CA VAL A 108 8.36 8.13 -12.38
C VAL A 108 7.59 9.45 -12.37
N ALA A 109 8.24 10.56 -12.01
CA ALA A 109 7.60 11.87 -11.99
C ALA A 109 7.16 12.32 -13.40
N GLU A 110 7.98 12.11 -14.42
CA GLU A 110 7.65 12.38 -15.82
C GLU A 110 6.43 11.55 -16.26
N LYS A 111 6.41 10.25 -15.93
CA LYS A 111 5.30 9.38 -16.29
C LYS A 111 4.00 9.75 -15.59
N LEU A 112 4.06 10.14 -14.32
CA LEU A 112 2.90 10.64 -13.59
C LEU A 112 2.37 11.95 -14.19
N ASN A 113 3.25 12.87 -14.58
CA ASN A 113 2.87 14.13 -15.22
C ASN A 113 2.19 13.88 -16.58
N GLU A 114 2.68 12.92 -17.37
CA GLU A 114 2.08 12.51 -18.64
C GLU A 114 0.68 11.91 -18.44
N LEU A 115 0.53 10.97 -17.50
CA LEU A 115 -0.70 10.22 -17.30
C LEU A 115 -1.80 11.00 -16.57
N THR A 116 -1.44 12.01 -15.78
CA THR A 116 -2.40 12.80 -15.02
C THR A 116 -3.18 13.73 -15.96
N PRO A 117 -4.53 13.72 -15.93
CA PRO A 117 -5.35 14.57 -16.79
C PRO A 117 -5.11 16.07 -16.60
N GLY A 118 -5.40 16.85 -17.62
CA GLY A 118 -5.33 18.32 -17.63
C GLY A 118 -4.23 18.86 -18.54
N ASN A 119 -4.44 20.08 -19.08
CA ASN A 119 -3.57 20.73 -20.06
C ASN A 119 -2.65 21.80 -19.43
N PHE A 120 -2.38 21.70 -18.15
CA PHE A 120 -1.48 22.61 -17.41
C PHE A 120 -0.17 21.93 -17.10
N GLU A 121 0.86 22.71 -16.82
CA GLU A 121 2.15 22.20 -16.33
C GLU A 121 1.97 21.43 -15.02
N LYS A 122 2.51 20.23 -14.95
CA LYS A 122 2.43 19.35 -13.79
C LYS A 122 3.82 19.03 -13.27
N ARG A 123 3.91 18.86 -11.97
CA ARG A 123 5.12 18.40 -11.27
C ARG A 123 4.71 17.40 -10.21
N SER A 124 5.42 16.29 -10.14
CA SER A 124 5.15 15.21 -9.19
C SER A 124 6.21 15.14 -8.10
N VAL A 125 5.77 14.91 -6.89
CA VAL A 125 6.63 14.65 -5.73
C VAL A 125 6.20 13.34 -5.09
N LEU A 126 7.16 12.50 -4.70
CA LEU A 126 6.92 11.19 -4.10
C LEU A 126 7.13 11.24 -2.58
N PHE A 127 6.30 10.50 -1.85
CA PHE A 127 6.34 10.34 -0.40
C PHE A 127 6.32 8.86 -0.04
N ASN A 128 6.59 8.51 1.22
CA ASN A 128 6.69 7.13 1.66
C ASN A 128 5.32 6.46 1.87
N SER A 129 4.24 7.23 1.99
CA SER A 129 2.89 6.70 2.21
C SER A 129 1.81 7.61 1.63
N GLY A 130 0.61 7.06 1.41
CA GLY A 130 -0.56 7.83 1.02
C GLY A 130 -0.95 8.88 2.09
N ALA A 131 -0.77 8.59 3.37
CA ALA A 131 -1.01 9.55 4.45
C ALA A 131 -0.07 10.76 4.33
N GLU A 132 1.22 10.56 4.10
CA GLU A 132 2.18 11.64 3.85
C GLU A 132 1.86 12.43 2.59
N ALA A 133 1.44 11.75 1.52
CA ALA A 133 1.03 12.42 0.29
C ALA A 133 -0.18 13.35 0.53
N VAL A 134 -1.19 12.88 1.26
CA VAL A 134 -2.37 13.67 1.63
C VAL A 134 -2.00 14.84 2.56
N GLU A 135 -1.17 14.62 3.57
CA GLU A 135 -0.64 15.69 4.45
C GLU A 135 0.01 16.80 3.63
N ASN A 136 0.86 16.44 2.66
CA ASN A 136 1.53 17.41 1.82
C ASN A 136 0.62 18.05 0.79
N ALA A 137 -0.36 17.33 0.24
CA ALA A 137 -1.37 17.90 -0.65
C ALA A 137 -2.18 19.01 0.03
N VAL A 138 -2.65 18.77 1.26
CA VAL A 138 -3.37 19.78 2.05
C VAL A 138 -2.47 20.96 2.39
N LYS A 139 -1.23 20.69 2.80
CA LYS A 139 -0.23 21.73 3.11
C LYS A 139 0.03 22.63 1.90
N ILE A 140 0.25 22.05 0.72
CA ILE A 140 0.49 22.79 -0.52
C ILE A 140 -0.76 23.58 -0.93
N ALA A 141 -1.95 22.96 -0.85
CA ALA A 141 -3.21 23.63 -1.19
C ALA A 141 -3.47 24.84 -0.30
N ARG A 142 -3.26 24.73 1.01
CA ARG A 142 -3.39 25.84 1.95
C ARG A 142 -2.39 26.96 1.66
N ALA A 143 -1.15 26.62 1.42
CA ALA A 143 -0.10 27.60 1.09
C ALA A 143 -0.40 28.34 -0.22
N ALA A 144 -0.85 27.62 -1.25
CA ALA A 144 -1.12 28.20 -2.57
C ALA A 144 -2.39 29.06 -2.60
N THR A 145 -3.39 28.75 -1.78
CA THR A 145 -4.72 29.43 -1.83
C THR A 145 -4.95 30.41 -0.69
N GLY A 146 -4.19 30.34 0.39
CA GLY A 146 -4.45 31.07 1.65
C GLY A 146 -5.71 30.59 2.39
N ARG A 147 -6.34 29.48 1.99
CA ARG A 147 -7.56 28.93 2.59
C ARG A 147 -7.22 27.84 3.60
N ASN A 148 -7.81 27.89 4.79
CA ASN A 148 -7.56 26.91 5.84
C ASN A 148 -8.53 25.72 5.77
N ALA A 149 -9.78 25.95 5.38
CA ALA A 149 -10.82 24.94 5.36
C ALA A 149 -10.60 23.88 4.26
N VAL A 150 -10.86 22.62 4.62
CA VAL A 150 -10.85 21.48 3.70
C VAL A 150 -12.20 20.78 3.78
N VAL A 151 -12.85 20.57 2.65
CA VAL A 151 -14.07 19.78 2.54
C VAL A 151 -13.69 18.35 2.18
N VAL A 152 -14.25 17.39 2.90
CA VAL A 152 -14.09 15.95 2.68
C VAL A 152 -15.45 15.27 2.56
N PHE A 153 -15.49 14.12 1.90
CA PHE A 153 -16.73 13.37 1.70
C PHE A 153 -16.91 12.24 2.71
N ASP A 154 -18.16 11.90 2.95
CA ASP A 154 -18.50 10.73 3.75
C ASP A 154 -17.96 9.44 3.10
N HIS A 155 -17.68 8.43 3.93
CA HIS A 155 -17.08 7.15 3.56
C HIS A 155 -15.63 7.22 3.05
N ALA A 156 -15.03 8.40 2.91
CA ALA A 156 -13.65 8.54 2.46
C ALA A 156 -12.64 8.16 3.55
N TYR A 157 -11.53 7.56 3.13
CA TYR A 157 -10.36 7.24 3.95
C TYR A 157 -9.14 7.99 3.42
N HIS A 158 -8.41 8.66 4.32
CA HIS A 158 -7.25 9.49 3.95
C HIS A 158 -5.96 9.12 4.68
N GLY A 159 -6.01 8.23 5.65
CA GLY A 159 -4.84 7.80 6.43
C GLY A 159 -5.06 7.87 7.94
N ARG A 160 -3.97 7.66 8.70
CA ARG A 160 -3.99 7.54 10.17
C ARG A 160 -3.01 8.49 10.88
N THR A 161 -2.52 9.52 10.22
CA THR A 161 -1.84 10.66 10.87
C THR A 161 -2.88 11.62 11.45
N ASN A 162 -2.48 12.59 12.27
CA ASN A 162 -3.43 13.48 12.93
C ASN A 162 -4.35 14.21 11.94
N LEU A 163 -3.79 14.82 10.88
CA LEU A 163 -4.58 15.48 9.85
C LEU A 163 -5.38 14.48 9.02
N THR A 164 -4.79 13.38 8.58
CA THR A 164 -5.50 12.39 7.75
C THR A 164 -6.58 11.64 8.52
N MET A 165 -6.47 11.46 9.85
CA MET A 165 -7.56 10.99 10.69
C MET A 165 -8.69 12.02 10.77
N ALA A 166 -8.38 13.31 10.84
CA ALA A 166 -9.41 14.37 10.79
C ALA A 166 -10.21 14.30 9.50
N LEU A 167 -9.54 14.06 8.35
CA LEU A 167 -10.15 13.92 7.04
C LEU A 167 -10.94 12.61 6.88
N THR A 168 -10.53 11.51 7.53
CA THR A 168 -11.16 10.19 7.40
C THR A 168 -12.56 10.18 8.03
N ALA A 169 -13.54 9.59 7.32
CA ALA A 169 -14.94 9.58 7.75
C ALA A 169 -15.17 8.66 8.95
N LYS A 170 -14.80 7.39 8.83
CA LYS A 170 -15.15 6.34 9.81
C LYS A 170 -14.37 6.48 11.12
N ALA A 171 -15.09 6.64 12.23
CA ALA A 171 -14.48 6.79 13.54
C ALA A 171 -13.80 5.49 14.02
N ALA A 172 -14.54 4.39 14.07
CA ALA A 172 -14.00 3.08 14.41
C ALA A 172 -13.76 2.27 13.13
N PRO A 173 -12.59 1.60 12.99
CA PRO A 173 -11.48 1.49 13.95
C PRO A 173 -10.40 2.58 13.81
N TYR A 174 -10.59 3.62 12.97
CA TYR A 174 -9.46 4.42 12.49
C TYR A 174 -9.04 5.58 13.39
N LYS A 175 -9.99 6.23 14.10
CA LYS A 175 -9.68 7.46 14.82
C LYS A 175 -10.33 7.60 16.21
N LYS A 176 -11.19 6.66 16.61
CA LYS A 176 -11.85 6.71 17.93
C LYS A 176 -10.81 6.67 19.06
N GLY A 177 -10.80 7.71 19.90
CA GLY A 177 -9.90 7.82 21.04
C GLY A 177 -8.52 8.42 20.75
N PHE A 178 -8.24 8.86 19.52
CA PHE A 178 -6.94 9.40 19.12
C PHE A 178 -6.89 10.94 18.99
N GLY A 179 -7.98 11.64 19.32
CA GLY A 179 -8.02 13.12 19.29
C GLY A 179 -7.15 13.78 20.36
N PRO A 180 -6.97 15.12 20.29
CA PRO A 180 -7.65 16.03 19.35
C PRO A 180 -7.11 15.96 17.94
N PHE A 181 -7.97 16.22 16.95
CA PHE A 181 -7.63 16.20 15.54
C PHE A 181 -7.35 17.59 14.98
N ALA A 182 -6.74 17.67 13.79
CA ALA A 182 -6.52 18.92 13.09
C ALA A 182 -7.84 19.65 12.81
N PRO A 183 -7.91 20.97 13.02
CA PRO A 183 -9.11 21.77 12.80
C PRO A 183 -9.34 22.10 11.32
N GLU A 184 -10.43 22.79 11.05
CA GLU A 184 -10.83 23.29 9.72
C GLU A 184 -11.13 22.19 8.70
N ILE A 185 -11.70 21.08 9.18
CA ILE A 185 -12.14 19.96 8.34
C ILE A 185 -13.67 19.89 8.38
N TYR A 186 -14.29 20.02 7.22
CA TYR A 186 -15.72 20.02 7.02
C TYR A 186 -16.16 18.84 6.18
N ARG A 187 -17.29 18.24 6.48
CA ARG A 187 -17.78 17.04 5.83
C ARG A 187 -19.04 17.33 5.01
N ALA A 188 -19.07 16.81 3.78
CA ALA A 188 -20.22 16.87 2.88
C ALA A 188 -20.73 15.46 2.54
#